data_153fd8ae3c5d47537bbbaa5bcacc1080
#
_entry.id   153fd8ae3c5d47537bbbaa5bcacc1080
#
_cell.length_a   1.000
_cell.length_b   1.000
_cell.length_c   1.000
_cell.angle_alpha   90.00
_cell.angle_beta   90.00
_cell.angle_gamma   90.00
#
_symmetry.space_group_name_H-M   'P 1'
#
loop_
_entity.id
_entity.type
_entity.pdbx_description
1 polymer ?
#
loop_
_entity_poly.entity_id
_entity_poly.type
_entity_poly.pdbx_seq_one_letter_code
_entity_poly.pdbx_strand_id
1 'polypeptide(L)'
;MEILLVLGVIFVILTFFYKQAVCEFRINQIEWAQKENLSALLHEKIPLVVRTLPPATFWSIEDVLSRECYANVPIFQEISLVEWVSHANDQSVCPWKYQQAEKIAAISGMSVWATKWLHPAIISRWLKAWWHPRYHCWAGRVGLRKTIATWTYIFPIDSEIIVSIMPENVETALPATWLDGFPDEFTAKDTPFLTDLKYMDIILRPGNGLFMPAHWFVSWKGQQKIPMVGTISYHSPISLLAFHASPFT
;
A
#
# COMPACT_ATOMS: atom_id res chain seq x y z
N MET A 1 11.58 25.74 29.29
CA MET A 1 11.16 24.45 29.89
C MET A 1 9.73 24.12 29.53
N GLU A 2 8.76 25.01 29.72
CA GLU A 2 7.33 24.75 29.48
C GLU A 2 7.00 24.36 28.05
N ILE A 3 7.59 25.00 27.03
CA ILE A 3 7.36 24.69 25.61
C ILE A 3 7.79 23.26 25.29
N LEU A 4 8.93 22.80 25.81
CA LEU A 4 9.42 21.44 25.60
C LEU A 4 8.48 20.40 26.24
N LEU A 5 7.93 20.73 27.40
CA LEU A 5 6.97 19.86 28.09
C LEU A 5 5.67 19.75 27.28
N VAL A 6 5.14 20.87 26.77
CA VAL A 6 3.95 20.87 25.91
C VAL A 6 4.19 20.07 24.63
N LEU A 7 5.33 20.26 23.96
CA LEU A 7 5.69 19.49 22.76
C LEU A 7 5.82 17.99 23.08
N GLY A 8 6.39 17.63 24.23
CA GLY A 8 6.48 16.25 24.69
C GLY A 8 5.10 15.62 24.90
N VAL A 9 4.17 16.33 25.54
CA VAL A 9 2.79 15.85 25.73
C VAL A 9 2.09 15.66 24.39
N ILE A 10 2.20 16.63 23.48
CA ILE A 10 1.61 16.53 22.14
C ILE A 10 2.19 15.31 21.41
N PHE A 11 3.50 15.09 21.48
CA PHE A 11 4.16 13.93 20.84
C PHE A 11 3.63 12.61 21.41
N VAL A 12 3.47 12.50 22.73
CA VAL A 12 2.93 11.28 23.37
C VAL A 12 1.49 11.03 22.91
N ILE A 13 0.66 12.06 22.89
CA ILE A 13 -0.74 11.97 22.44
C ILE A 13 -0.79 11.49 20.98
N LEU A 14 -0.04 12.11 20.08
CA LEU A 14 -0.01 11.74 18.66
C LEU A 14 0.50 10.30 18.46
N THR A 15 1.51 9.89 19.24
CA THR A 15 2.03 8.51 19.18
C THR A 15 0.99 7.51 19.67
N PHE A 16 0.26 7.83 20.72
CA PHE A 16 -0.83 7.00 21.23
C PHE A 16 -1.91 6.80 20.15
N PHE A 17 -2.39 7.89 19.55
CA PHE A 17 -3.37 7.81 18.47
C PHE A 17 -2.86 7.06 17.23
N TYR A 18 -1.58 7.19 16.90
CA TYR A 18 -0.99 6.44 15.80
C TYR A 18 -0.97 4.94 16.08
N LYS A 19 -0.59 4.53 17.28
CA LYS A 19 -0.53 3.11 17.70
C LYS A 19 -1.89 2.46 17.91
N GLN A 20 -2.94 3.24 18.05
CA GLN A 20 -4.28 2.70 18.23
C GLN A 20 -4.79 2.10 16.92
N ALA A 21 -4.63 0.79 16.76
CA ALA A 21 -5.17 0.03 15.64
C ALA A 21 -6.61 -0.45 15.95
N VAL A 22 -7.45 -0.47 14.93
CA VAL A 22 -8.76 -1.11 14.98
C VAL A 22 -8.61 -2.49 14.34
N CYS A 23 -8.83 -3.54 15.13
CA CYS A 23 -8.65 -4.92 14.69
C CYS A 23 -9.96 -5.61 14.28
N GLU A 24 -10.98 -4.82 13.92
CA GLU A 24 -12.24 -5.37 13.45
C GLU A 24 -12.11 -5.90 12.02
N PHE A 25 -12.55 -7.12 11.78
CA PHE A 25 -12.68 -7.73 10.46
C PHE A 25 -13.88 -7.13 9.70
N ARG A 26 -13.79 -5.83 9.40
CA ARG A 26 -14.80 -5.06 8.71
C ARG A 26 -14.17 -4.26 7.59
N ILE A 27 -14.87 -4.11 6.48
CA ILE A 27 -14.48 -3.27 5.35
C ILE A 27 -15.60 -2.27 5.10
N ASN A 28 -15.24 -1.01 5.03
CA ASN A 28 -16.14 0.03 4.56
C ASN A 28 -16.03 0.17 3.03
N GLN A 29 -17.11 0.61 2.39
CA GLN A 29 -17.12 0.87 0.95
C GLN A 29 -17.78 2.21 0.68
N ILE A 30 -17.23 2.94 -0.30
CA ILE A 30 -17.73 4.25 -0.73
C ILE A 30 -17.59 4.39 -2.24
N GLU A 31 -18.57 5.02 -2.88
CA GLU A 31 -18.46 5.46 -4.26
C GLU A 31 -17.70 6.79 -4.33
N TRP A 32 -16.87 6.97 -5.36
CA TRP A 32 -16.10 8.22 -5.53
C TRP A 32 -17.00 9.47 -5.63
N ALA A 33 -18.22 9.32 -6.11
CA ALA A 33 -19.22 10.41 -6.11
C ALA A 33 -19.50 10.96 -4.71
N GLN A 34 -19.28 10.16 -3.66
CA GLN A 34 -19.50 10.52 -2.24
C GLN A 34 -18.19 10.86 -1.52
N LYS A 35 -17.14 11.27 -2.24
CA LYS A 35 -15.79 11.55 -1.71
C LYS A 35 -15.75 12.54 -0.55
N GLU A 36 -16.78 13.35 -0.37
CA GLU A 36 -16.90 14.30 0.75
C GLU A 36 -16.91 13.58 2.10
N ASN A 37 -17.44 12.35 2.16
CA ASN A 37 -17.46 11.51 3.35
C ASN A 37 -16.15 10.72 3.56
N LEU A 38 -15.23 10.74 2.59
CA LEU A 38 -14.01 9.96 2.62
C LEU A 38 -13.17 10.25 3.86
N SER A 39 -12.98 11.52 4.19
CA SER A 39 -12.19 11.93 5.36
C SER A 39 -12.78 11.39 6.67
N ALA A 40 -14.11 11.42 6.82
CA ALA A 40 -14.77 10.89 8.01
C ALA A 40 -14.57 9.38 8.15
N LEU A 41 -14.75 8.63 7.05
CA LEU A 41 -14.55 7.19 7.04
C LEU A 41 -13.10 6.78 7.29
N LEU A 42 -12.13 7.56 6.80
CA LEU A 42 -10.72 7.34 7.09
C LEU A 42 -10.40 7.48 8.59
N HIS A 43 -11.07 8.36 9.32
CA HIS A 43 -10.88 8.50 10.78
C HIS A 43 -11.29 7.25 11.57
N GLU A 44 -12.15 6.39 11.04
CA GLU A 44 -12.53 5.12 11.68
C GLU A 44 -11.38 4.11 11.73
N LYS A 45 -10.31 4.31 10.96
CA LYS A 45 -9.15 3.40 10.86
C LYS A 45 -9.53 1.96 10.47
N ILE A 46 -10.53 1.82 9.65
CA ILE A 46 -11.01 0.56 9.08
C ILE A 46 -10.63 0.53 7.60
N PRO A 47 -10.23 -0.61 7.02
CA PRO A 47 -10.00 -0.73 5.59
C PRO A 47 -11.19 -0.23 4.78
N LEU A 48 -10.92 0.62 3.77
CA LEU A 48 -11.96 1.30 3.00
C LEU A 48 -11.76 1.10 1.50
N VAL A 49 -12.71 0.46 0.84
CA VAL A 49 -12.75 0.34 -0.62
C VAL A 49 -13.42 1.55 -1.22
N VAL A 50 -12.71 2.23 -2.12
CA VAL A 50 -13.24 3.33 -2.93
C VAL A 50 -13.48 2.80 -4.33
N ARG A 51 -14.69 2.99 -4.85
CA ARG A 51 -15.10 2.56 -6.17
C ARG A 51 -15.26 3.73 -7.13
N THR A 52 -15.21 3.44 -8.43
CA THR A 52 -15.45 4.42 -9.50
C THR A 52 -14.51 5.63 -9.48
N LEU A 53 -13.32 5.48 -8.93
CA LEU A 53 -12.28 6.49 -9.06
C LEU A 53 -11.84 6.59 -10.52
N PRO A 54 -11.52 7.78 -11.05
CA PRO A 54 -10.93 7.90 -12.38
C PRO A 54 -9.74 6.95 -12.53
N PRO A 55 -9.78 6.02 -13.51
CA PRO A 55 -8.76 5.00 -13.62
C PRO A 55 -7.38 5.61 -13.82
N ALA A 56 -6.38 5.00 -13.22
CA ALA A 56 -4.98 5.38 -13.35
C ALA A 56 -4.39 4.83 -14.68
N THR A 57 -4.96 5.23 -15.82
CA THR A 57 -4.62 4.73 -17.15
C THR A 57 -3.33 5.32 -17.73
N PHE A 58 -2.59 6.06 -16.94
CA PHE A 58 -1.37 6.73 -17.39
C PHE A 58 -0.17 5.79 -17.51
N TRP A 59 -0.29 4.53 -17.07
CA TRP A 59 0.80 3.59 -17.05
C TRP A 59 0.30 2.13 -17.04
N SER A 60 0.64 1.37 -18.07
CA SER A 60 0.34 -0.05 -18.21
C SER A 60 1.62 -0.84 -18.48
N ILE A 61 1.56 -2.17 -18.43
CA ILE A 61 2.69 -3.01 -18.86
C ILE A 61 3.06 -2.73 -20.31
N GLU A 62 2.06 -2.53 -21.19
CA GLU A 62 2.27 -2.22 -22.59
C GLU A 62 2.99 -0.88 -22.76
N ASP A 63 2.61 0.14 -21.98
CA ASP A 63 3.31 1.42 -21.95
C ASP A 63 4.76 1.27 -21.50
N VAL A 64 5.01 0.44 -20.48
CA VAL A 64 6.36 0.16 -20.00
C VAL A 64 7.22 -0.49 -21.07
N LEU A 65 6.68 -1.48 -21.78
CA LEU A 65 7.40 -2.19 -22.83
C LEU A 65 7.66 -1.31 -24.07
N SER A 66 6.81 -0.31 -24.34
CA SER A 66 6.89 0.54 -25.52
C SER A 66 7.77 1.77 -25.35
N ARG A 67 8.08 2.21 -24.12
CA ARG A 67 8.80 3.46 -23.86
C ARG A 67 10.23 3.21 -23.41
N GLU A 68 11.20 3.71 -24.15
CA GLU A 68 12.63 3.60 -23.84
C GLU A 68 13.00 4.13 -22.45
N CYS A 69 12.29 5.13 -21.93
CA CYS A 69 12.56 5.67 -20.60
C CYS A 69 12.35 4.65 -19.47
N TYR A 70 11.55 3.61 -19.69
CA TYR A 70 11.36 2.52 -18.75
C TYR A 70 12.29 1.33 -19.05
N ALA A 71 12.69 1.14 -20.29
CA ALA A 71 13.49 0.00 -20.73
C ALA A 71 14.80 -0.13 -19.94
N ASN A 72 15.41 0.99 -19.63
CA ASN A 72 16.73 1.07 -18.98
C ASN A 72 16.67 1.30 -17.47
N VAL A 73 15.49 1.22 -16.84
CA VAL A 73 15.38 1.33 -15.38
C VAL A 73 15.92 0.04 -14.75
N PRO A 74 17.09 0.08 -14.07
CA PRO A 74 17.64 -1.10 -13.44
C PRO A 74 16.76 -1.46 -12.22
N ILE A 75 16.26 -2.68 -12.19
CA ILE A 75 15.38 -3.16 -11.13
C ILE A 75 16.15 -3.97 -10.11
N PHE A 76 16.95 -4.92 -10.57
CA PHE A 76 17.67 -5.84 -9.72
C PHE A 76 18.91 -6.38 -10.44
N GLN A 77 20.10 -6.26 -9.85
CA GLN A 77 21.34 -6.88 -10.33
C GLN A 77 21.56 -6.83 -11.86
N GLU A 78 21.40 -5.67 -12.47
CA GLU A 78 21.57 -5.46 -13.92
C GLU A 78 20.37 -5.85 -14.82
N ILE A 79 19.30 -6.44 -14.27
CA ILE A 79 18.09 -6.73 -15.03
C ILE A 79 17.26 -5.46 -15.19
N SER A 80 16.89 -5.13 -16.42
CA SER A 80 16.00 -4.00 -16.72
C SER A 80 14.52 -4.35 -16.45
N LEU A 81 13.69 -3.31 -16.28
CA LEU A 81 12.25 -3.51 -16.10
C LEU A 81 11.63 -4.27 -17.27
N VAL A 82 12.00 -3.94 -18.50
CA VAL A 82 11.50 -4.59 -19.71
C VAL A 82 11.92 -6.05 -19.76
N GLU A 83 13.16 -6.35 -19.47
CA GLU A 83 13.66 -7.70 -19.44
C GLU A 83 12.95 -8.56 -18.39
N TRP A 84 12.76 -8.01 -17.18
CA TRP A 84 12.01 -8.72 -16.15
C TRP A 84 10.55 -8.98 -16.57
N VAL A 85 9.84 -7.95 -17.04
CA VAL A 85 8.44 -8.09 -17.49
C VAL A 85 8.29 -9.08 -18.63
N SER A 86 9.26 -9.16 -19.55
CA SER A 86 9.21 -10.09 -20.68
C SER A 86 9.34 -11.57 -20.27
N HIS A 87 9.98 -11.86 -19.13
CA HIS A 87 10.17 -13.21 -18.60
C HIS A 87 9.23 -13.56 -17.45
N ALA A 88 8.56 -12.56 -16.85
CA ALA A 88 7.68 -12.76 -15.72
C ALA A 88 6.32 -13.34 -16.16
N ASN A 89 5.68 -14.05 -15.24
CA ASN A 89 4.32 -14.58 -15.37
C ASN A 89 3.45 -14.11 -14.20
N ASP A 90 2.19 -14.52 -14.16
CA ASP A 90 1.23 -14.18 -13.11
C ASP A 90 1.67 -14.60 -11.69
N GLN A 91 2.52 -15.63 -11.58
CA GLN A 91 3.08 -16.13 -10.32
C GLN A 91 4.39 -15.46 -9.93
N SER A 92 4.96 -14.63 -10.80
CA SER A 92 6.25 -13.99 -10.53
C SER A 92 6.14 -12.99 -9.37
N VAL A 93 6.98 -13.18 -8.35
CA VAL A 93 7.10 -12.27 -7.23
C VAL A 93 7.85 -11.01 -7.66
N CYS A 94 7.37 -9.85 -7.26
CA CYS A 94 8.01 -8.57 -7.55
C CYS A 94 9.43 -8.53 -6.93
N PRO A 95 10.49 -8.40 -7.73
CA PRO A 95 11.86 -8.51 -7.23
C PRO A 95 12.37 -7.22 -6.59
N TRP A 96 11.67 -6.11 -6.75
CA TRP A 96 12.17 -4.83 -6.29
C TRP A 96 11.70 -4.41 -4.90
N LYS A 97 12.57 -3.65 -4.25
CA LYS A 97 12.36 -3.06 -2.94
C LYS A 97 11.68 -1.68 -3.07
N TYR A 98 11.35 -1.07 -1.95
CA TYR A 98 10.72 0.25 -1.88
C TYR A 98 11.41 1.33 -2.73
N GLN A 99 12.74 1.40 -2.70
CA GLN A 99 13.48 2.41 -3.46
C GLN A 99 13.30 2.28 -4.97
N GLN A 100 13.30 1.05 -5.51
CA GLN A 100 13.05 0.81 -6.93
C GLN A 100 11.60 1.12 -7.30
N ALA A 101 10.64 0.67 -6.47
CA ALA A 101 9.22 0.97 -6.66
C ALA A 101 8.95 2.48 -6.66
N GLU A 102 9.66 3.25 -5.81
CA GLU A 102 9.57 4.71 -5.75
C GLU A 102 10.13 5.37 -7.02
N LYS A 103 11.29 4.91 -7.53
CA LYS A 103 11.87 5.40 -8.79
C LYS A 103 10.91 5.19 -9.96
N ILE A 104 10.31 4.01 -10.06
CA ILE A 104 9.34 3.68 -11.10
C ILE A 104 8.09 4.57 -10.98
N ALA A 105 7.58 4.76 -9.76
CA ALA A 105 6.44 5.64 -9.52
C ALA A 105 6.73 7.10 -9.91
N ALA A 106 7.96 7.58 -9.69
CA ALA A 106 8.36 8.95 -10.03
C ALA A 106 8.25 9.24 -11.54
N ILE A 107 8.59 8.26 -12.38
CA ILE A 107 8.52 8.41 -13.86
C ILE A 107 7.13 8.07 -14.41
N SER A 108 6.26 7.41 -13.65
CA SER A 108 4.94 6.96 -14.11
C SER A 108 3.89 8.07 -14.23
N GLY A 109 4.12 9.23 -13.62
CA GLY A 109 3.10 10.29 -13.52
C GLY A 109 2.08 10.09 -12.39
N MET A 110 2.25 9.08 -11.54
CA MET A 110 1.33 8.77 -10.43
C MET A 110 1.11 9.96 -9.50
N SER A 111 2.16 10.73 -9.20
CA SER A 111 2.07 11.91 -8.33
C SER A 111 1.16 13.00 -8.92
N VAL A 112 1.17 13.17 -10.23
CA VAL A 112 0.31 14.13 -10.93
C VAL A 112 -1.15 13.70 -10.84
N TRP A 113 -1.41 12.42 -11.11
CA TRP A 113 -2.74 11.84 -10.99
C TRP A 113 -3.29 11.95 -9.56
N ALA A 114 -2.49 11.57 -8.56
CA ALA A 114 -2.89 11.66 -7.16
C ALA A 114 -3.16 13.09 -6.71
N THR A 115 -2.33 14.04 -7.14
CA THR A 115 -2.51 15.47 -6.83
C THR A 115 -3.80 16.01 -7.42
N LYS A 116 -4.18 15.55 -8.60
CA LYS A 116 -5.40 15.98 -9.29
C LYS A 116 -6.66 15.37 -8.65
N TRP A 117 -6.63 14.08 -8.34
CA TRP A 117 -7.84 13.34 -7.98
C TRP A 117 -7.93 13.01 -6.49
N LEU A 118 -6.88 12.47 -5.90
CA LEU A 118 -6.93 11.83 -4.59
C LEU A 118 -6.62 12.80 -3.44
N HIS A 119 -5.56 13.59 -3.57
CA HIS A 119 -5.13 14.51 -2.50
C HIS A 119 -6.21 15.50 -2.07
N PRO A 120 -7.00 16.13 -2.97
CA PRO A 120 -8.03 17.07 -2.56
C PRO A 120 -9.14 16.45 -1.70
N ALA A 121 -9.35 15.13 -1.82
CA ALA A 121 -10.36 14.42 -1.05
C ALA A 121 -9.86 13.95 0.34
N ILE A 122 -8.54 13.76 0.49
CA ILE A 122 -7.94 13.18 1.71
C ILE A 122 -7.28 14.24 2.56
N ILE A 123 -6.53 15.14 1.91
CA ILE A 123 -5.67 16.11 2.59
C ILE A 123 -6.40 17.44 2.71
N SER A 124 -6.75 17.79 3.93
CA SER A 124 -7.26 19.14 4.20
C SER A 124 -6.22 20.19 3.79
N ARG A 125 -6.68 21.26 3.15
CA ARG A 125 -5.85 22.37 2.67
C ARG A 125 -4.93 22.94 3.76
N TRP A 126 -5.43 22.99 5.00
CA TRP A 126 -4.72 23.51 6.17
C TRP A 126 -3.66 22.56 6.72
N LEU A 127 -3.82 21.25 6.52
CA LEU A 127 -2.92 20.22 7.01
C LEU A 127 -1.98 19.68 5.93
N LYS A 128 -1.94 20.30 4.75
CA LYS A 128 -1.13 19.81 3.63
C LYS A 128 0.35 19.65 3.99
N ALA A 129 0.90 20.54 4.81
CA ALA A 129 2.30 20.47 5.23
C ALA A 129 2.60 19.32 6.20
N TRP A 130 1.58 18.70 6.81
CA TRP A 130 1.72 17.59 7.74
C TRP A 130 1.73 16.22 7.06
N TRP A 131 1.37 16.17 5.77
CA TRP A 131 1.25 14.93 5.04
C TRP A 131 2.40 14.78 4.03
N HIS A 132 3.07 13.64 4.12
CA HIS A 132 4.18 13.27 3.24
C HIS A 132 3.77 12.07 2.41
N PRO A 133 3.17 12.27 1.22
CA PRO A 133 2.79 11.17 0.36
C PRO A 133 4.05 10.56 -0.30
N ARG A 134 4.17 9.24 -0.24
CA ARG A 134 5.18 8.47 -0.98
C ARG A 134 4.48 7.57 -1.98
N TYR A 135 5.05 7.49 -3.16
CA TYR A 135 4.47 6.80 -4.29
C TYR A 135 5.32 5.60 -4.65
N HIS A 136 4.70 4.43 -4.85
CA HIS A 136 5.41 3.24 -5.26
C HIS A 136 4.61 2.54 -6.36
N CYS A 137 5.33 1.94 -7.28
CA CYS A 137 4.77 1.16 -8.36
C CYS A 137 5.40 -0.22 -8.38
N TRP A 138 4.55 -1.23 -8.41
CA TRP A 138 4.92 -2.63 -8.27
C TRP A 138 4.44 -3.39 -9.51
N ALA A 139 5.23 -4.34 -10.00
CA ALA A 139 4.77 -5.29 -10.99
C ALA A 139 4.96 -6.72 -10.48
N GLY A 140 3.92 -7.54 -10.63
CA GLY A 140 3.91 -8.90 -10.09
C GLY A 140 3.31 -9.00 -8.70
N ARG A 141 3.42 -10.19 -8.12
CA ARG A 141 2.96 -10.51 -6.77
C ARG A 141 3.83 -9.79 -5.73
N VAL A 142 3.22 -9.28 -4.71
CA VAL A 142 3.93 -8.75 -3.53
C VAL A 142 3.44 -9.50 -2.31
N GLY A 143 4.37 -10.13 -1.62
CA GLY A 143 4.09 -10.85 -0.41
C GLY A 143 3.73 -9.95 0.76
N LEU A 144 3.45 -10.56 1.88
CA LEU A 144 2.91 -9.91 3.06
C LEU A 144 3.82 -8.80 3.58
N ARG A 145 3.23 -7.64 3.82
CA ARG A 145 3.91 -6.45 4.37
C ARG A 145 3.03 -5.77 5.40
N LYS A 146 3.64 -5.23 6.44
CA LYS A 146 2.93 -4.41 7.44
C LYS A 146 2.86 -2.95 6.97
N THR A 147 1.66 -2.36 6.99
CA THR A 147 1.48 -0.94 6.67
C THR A 147 1.98 -0.07 7.82
N ILE A 148 2.83 0.90 7.53
CA ILE A 148 3.41 1.83 8.52
C ILE A 148 2.84 3.25 8.34
N ALA A 149 2.53 3.63 7.10
CA ALA A 149 1.92 4.91 6.82
C ALA A 149 0.57 5.04 7.55
N THR A 150 0.18 6.26 7.92
CA THR A 150 -1.14 6.50 8.52
C THR A 150 -2.24 5.92 7.64
N TRP A 151 -2.08 6.08 6.31
CA TRP A 151 -2.92 5.47 5.27
C TRP A 151 -2.07 5.00 4.12
N THR A 152 -2.33 3.80 3.62
CA THR A 152 -1.77 3.31 2.36
C THR A 152 -2.92 3.04 1.39
N TYR A 153 -2.94 3.77 0.28
CA TYR A 153 -3.88 3.56 -0.81
C TYR A 153 -3.28 2.60 -1.83
N ILE A 154 -3.98 1.50 -2.12
CA ILE A 154 -3.55 0.43 -3.02
C ILE A 154 -4.55 0.35 -4.16
N PHE A 155 -4.09 0.37 -5.40
CA PHE A 155 -4.96 0.32 -6.56
C PHE A 155 -4.31 -0.40 -7.75
N PRO A 156 -5.05 -1.23 -8.47
CA PRO A 156 -4.60 -1.81 -9.72
C PRO A 156 -4.59 -0.75 -10.83
N ILE A 157 -3.61 -0.86 -11.72
CA ILE A 157 -3.46 0.07 -12.84
C ILE A 157 -4.14 -0.50 -14.09
N ASP A 158 -3.80 -1.73 -14.49
CA ASP A 158 -4.20 -2.31 -15.76
C ASP A 158 -4.95 -3.65 -15.66
N SER A 159 -4.85 -4.34 -14.53
CA SER A 159 -5.42 -5.68 -14.38
C SER A 159 -6.07 -5.86 -13.01
N GLU A 160 -6.96 -6.83 -12.90
CA GLU A 160 -7.59 -7.21 -11.64
C GLU A 160 -6.58 -7.86 -10.69
N ILE A 161 -6.65 -7.48 -9.41
CA ILE A 161 -5.80 -8.05 -8.35
C ILE A 161 -6.65 -8.56 -7.20
N ILE A 162 -6.14 -9.58 -6.52
CA ILE A 162 -6.62 -10.04 -5.22
C ILE A 162 -5.69 -9.46 -4.16
N VAL A 163 -6.25 -8.69 -3.25
CA VAL A 163 -5.52 -8.12 -2.11
C VAL A 163 -5.96 -8.86 -0.86
N SER A 164 -5.02 -9.57 -0.21
CA SER A 164 -5.25 -10.24 1.07
C SER A 164 -4.86 -9.31 2.21
N ILE A 165 -5.76 -9.09 3.16
CA ILE A 165 -5.57 -8.20 4.30
C ILE A 165 -5.77 -8.92 5.63
N MET A 166 -4.99 -8.51 6.64
CA MET A 166 -5.09 -9.01 8.01
C MET A 166 -4.91 -7.87 9.01
N PRO A 167 -5.65 -7.89 10.12
CA PRO A 167 -5.47 -6.91 11.19
C PRO A 167 -4.21 -7.20 12.02
N GLU A 168 -3.76 -6.21 12.80
CA GLU A 168 -2.54 -6.31 13.61
C GLU A 168 -2.55 -7.44 14.63
N ASN A 169 -3.71 -7.78 15.20
CA ASN A 169 -3.82 -8.83 16.23
C ASN A 169 -3.45 -10.23 15.73
N VAL A 170 -3.34 -10.44 14.42
CA VAL A 170 -2.93 -11.71 13.81
C VAL A 170 -1.40 -11.88 13.82
N GLU A 171 -0.65 -10.82 14.16
CA GLU A 171 0.83 -10.82 14.11
C GLU A 171 1.45 -11.98 14.90
N THR A 172 0.87 -12.32 16.05
CA THR A 172 1.35 -13.42 16.91
C THR A 172 1.16 -14.81 16.30
N ALA A 173 0.23 -14.94 15.35
CA ALA A 173 -0.04 -16.20 14.64
C ALA A 173 0.77 -16.34 13.35
N LEU A 174 1.44 -15.26 12.90
CA LEU A 174 2.25 -15.30 11.70
C LEU A 174 3.53 -16.11 11.91
N PRO A 175 4.03 -16.81 10.88
CA PRO A 175 5.34 -17.46 10.93
C PRO A 175 6.45 -16.43 11.15
N ALA A 176 7.57 -16.84 11.74
CA ALA A 176 8.74 -15.96 11.92
C ALA A 176 9.26 -15.37 10.58
N THR A 177 9.03 -16.10 9.48
CA THR A 177 9.42 -15.71 8.11
C THR A 177 8.25 -15.18 7.30
N TRP A 178 7.28 -14.52 7.94
CA TRP A 178 6.06 -14.04 7.28
C TRP A 178 6.31 -12.98 6.21
N LEU A 179 7.39 -12.22 6.34
CA LEU A 179 7.72 -11.14 5.40
C LEU A 179 7.89 -11.70 3.97
N ASP A 180 7.24 -11.07 3.00
CA ASP A 180 7.19 -11.49 1.61
C ASP A 180 6.53 -12.87 1.35
N GLY A 181 5.96 -13.53 2.38
CA GLY A 181 5.13 -14.72 2.24
C GLY A 181 3.69 -14.39 1.80
N PHE A 182 2.93 -15.41 1.44
CA PHE A 182 1.51 -15.27 1.06
C PHE A 182 0.63 -16.03 2.04
N PRO A 183 -0.47 -15.43 2.53
CA PRO A 183 -1.31 -16.06 3.55
C PRO A 183 -1.88 -17.43 3.14
N ASP A 184 -2.19 -17.61 1.86
CA ASP A 184 -2.73 -18.85 1.30
C ASP A 184 -1.66 -19.93 1.05
N GLU A 185 -0.39 -19.59 1.13
CA GLU A 185 0.75 -20.51 0.98
C GLU A 185 1.30 -21.01 2.33
N PHE A 186 0.89 -20.38 3.45
CA PHE A 186 1.35 -20.82 4.77
C PHE A 186 0.79 -22.17 5.14
N THR A 187 1.62 -22.99 5.75
CA THR A 187 1.29 -24.36 6.18
C THR A 187 1.42 -24.53 7.70
N ALA A 188 0.88 -25.63 8.23
CA ALA A 188 1.02 -25.96 9.64
C ALA A 188 2.48 -26.19 10.09
N LYS A 189 3.41 -26.33 9.14
CA LYS A 189 4.86 -26.40 9.42
C LYS A 189 5.46 -25.02 9.68
N ASP A 190 4.88 -23.99 9.06
CA ASP A 190 5.38 -22.62 9.16
C ASP A 190 4.90 -21.93 10.44
N THR A 191 3.68 -22.25 10.88
CA THR A 191 3.12 -21.74 12.13
C THR A 191 2.16 -22.76 12.78
N PRO A 192 2.31 -23.04 14.10
CA PRO A 192 1.39 -23.90 14.81
C PRO A 192 -0.01 -23.26 14.99
N PHE A 193 -0.12 -21.94 14.78
CA PHE A 193 -1.35 -21.17 14.94
C PHE A 193 -2.05 -20.87 13.61
N LEU A 194 -1.85 -21.72 12.58
CA LEU A 194 -2.44 -21.54 11.26
C LEU A 194 -3.96 -21.36 11.29
N THR A 195 -4.65 -22.03 12.21
CA THR A 195 -6.11 -21.92 12.42
C THR A 195 -6.56 -20.54 12.90
N ASP A 196 -5.67 -19.80 13.56
CA ASP A 196 -5.92 -18.45 14.08
C ASP A 196 -5.58 -17.37 13.04
N LEU A 197 -4.94 -17.76 11.94
CA LEU A 197 -4.58 -16.89 10.85
C LEU A 197 -5.81 -16.58 9.99
N LYS A 198 -6.50 -15.51 10.37
CA LYS A 198 -7.66 -15.01 9.60
C LYS A 198 -7.24 -13.90 8.68
N TYR A 199 -7.55 -14.05 7.39
CA TYR A 199 -7.35 -13.02 6.39
C TYR A 199 -8.60 -12.86 5.52
N MET A 200 -8.68 -11.75 4.81
CA MET A 200 -9.79 -11.43 3.91
C MET A 200 -9.23 -11.06 2.55
N ASP A 201 -9.75 -11.69 1.51
CA ASP A 201 -9.43 -11.40 0.13
C ASP A 201 -10.40 -10.40 -0.47
N ILE A 202 -9.84 -9.36 -1.07
CA ILE A 202 -10.59 -8.28 -1.73
C ILE A 202 -10.17 -8.24 -3.19
N ILE A 203 -11.13 -8.36 -4.09
CA ILE A 203 -10.91 -8.22 -5.52
C ILE A 203 -10.99 -6.74 -5.89
N LEU A 204 -9.89 -6.19 -6.37
CA LEU A 204 -9.83 -4.82 -6.88
C LEU A 204 -9.67 -4.84 -8.41
N ARG A 205 -10.50 -4.03 -9.07
CA ARG A 205 -10.46 -3.78 -10.52
C ARG A 205 -9.94 -2.38 -10.80
N PRO A 206 -9.35 -2.12 -11.98
CA PRO A 206 -9.01 -0.75 -12.39
C PRO A 206 -10.18 0.21 -12.15
N GLY A 207 -9.89 1.37 -11.56
CA GLY A 207 -10.90 2.32 -11.09
C GLY A 207 -11.42 2.09 -9.66
N ASN A 208 -11.03 1.00 -9.02
CA ASN A 208 -11.25 0.77 -7.59
C ASN A 208 -9.92 0.81 -6.84
N GLY A 209 -9.96 1.14 -5.57
CA GLY A 209 -8.77 1.11 -4.72
C GLY A 209 -9.13 0.89 -3.26
N LEU A 210 -8.14 0.53 -2.49
CA LEU A 210 -8.25 0.17 -1.08
C LEU A 210 -7.39 1.08 -0.24
N PHE A 211 -7.97 1.78 0.72
CA PHE A 211 -7.25 2.42 1.81
C PHE A 211 -7.03 1.44 2.95
N MET A 212 -5.77 1.28 3.30
CA MET A 212 -5.33 0.47 4.44
C MET A 212 -4.83 1.39 5.55
N PRO A 213 -5.34 1.25 6.78
CA PRO A 213 -4.78 1.97 7.93
C PRO A 213 -3.41 1.43 8.33
N ALA A 214 -2.70 2.15 9.20
CA ALA A 214 -1.44 1.69 9.79
C ALA A 214 -1.62 0.37 10.55
N HIS A 215 -0.55 -0.40 10.62
CA HIS A 215 -0.41 -1.65 11.37
C HIS A 215 -1.15 -2.86 10.81
N TRP A 216 -1.87 -2.73 9.70
CA TRP A 216 -2.45 -3.87 9.00
C TRP A 216 -1.41 -4.58 8.13
N PHE A 217 -1.63 -5.85 7.89
CA PHE A 217 -0.85 -6.65 6.94
C PHE A 217 -1.58 -6.72 5.61
N VAL A 218 -0.80 -6.65 4.53
CA VAL A 218 -1.34 -6.66 3.17
C VAL A 218 -0.39 -7.38 2.23
N SER A 219 -0.97 -8.17 1.33
CA SER A 219 -0.29 -8.77 0.17
C SER A 219 -1.20 -8.70 -1.04
N TRP A 220 -0.67 -8.83 -2.24
CA TRP A 220 -1.50 -8.90 -3.44
C TRP A 220 -0.90 -9.81 -4.52
N LYS A 221 -1.80 -10.34 -5.34
CA LYS A 221 -1.48 -11.17 -6.49
C LYS A 221 -2.40 -10.85 -7.66
N GLY A 222 -1.93 -11.06 -8.90
CA GLY A 222 -2.76 -10.99 -10.10
C GLY A 222 -3.65 -12.21 -10.24
N GLN A 223 -4.74 -12.08 -10.98
CA GLN A 223 -5.59 -13.23 -11.30
C GLN A 223 -5.17 -13.94 -12.60
N GLN A 224 -4.75 -13.21 -13.62
CA GLN A 224 -4.53 -13.74 -14.97
C GLN A 224 -3.30 -13.18 -15.68
N LYS A 225 -2.77 -12.06 -15.19
CA LYS A 225 -1.64 -11.33 -15.78
C LYS A 225 -0.72 -10.83 -14.69
N ILE A 226 0.48 -10.43 -15.07
CA ILE A 226 1.38 -9.68 -14.19
C ILE A 226 0.65 -8.39 -13.79
N PRO A 227 0.30 -8.23 -12.52
CA PRO A 227 -0.42 -7.03 -12.09
C PRO A 227 0.55 -5.86 -12.00
N MET A 228 0.12 -4.70 -12.51
CA MET A 228 0.72 -3.42 -12.20
C MET A 228 -0.10 -2.75 -11.10
N VAL A 229 0.53 -2.52 -9.96
CA VAL A 229 -0.14 -2.00 -8.76
C VAL A 229 0.52 -0.71 -8.31
N GLY A 230 -0.29 0.34 -8.17
CA GLY A 230 0.13 1.58 -7.54
C GLY A 230 -0.13 1.55 -6.04
N THR A 231 0.80 2.07 -5.25
CA THR A 231 0.56 2.34 -3.83
C THR A 231 0.96 3.76 -3.48
N ILE A 232 0.11 4.44 -2.70
CA ILE A 232 0.38 5.79 -2.20
C ILE A 232 0.30 5.75 -0.69
N SER A 233 1.44 5.96 -0.05
CA SER A 233 1.56 5.94 1.42
C SER A 233 1.51 7.36 1.96
N TYR A 234 0.48 7.68 2.74
CA TYR A 234 0.29 8.98 3.37
C TYR A 234 0.89 8.96 4.77
N HIS A 235 2.06 9.55 4.93
CA HIS A 235 2.74 9.64 6.21
C HIS A 235 2.40 10.91 6.95
N SER A 236 1.98 10.77 8.22
CA SER A 236 2.06 11.83 9.22
C SER A 236 3.50 11.92 9.75
N PRO A 237 3.92 12.99 10.45
CA PRO A 237 5.27 13.07 11.04
C PRO A 237 5.61 11.86 11.92
N ILE A 238 4.65 11.36 12.70
CA ILE A 238 4.85 10.18 13.56
C ILE A 238 5.03 8.91 12.74
N SER A 239 4.19 8.67 11.75
CA SER A 239 4.33 7.48 10.90
C SER A 239 5.57 7.53 10.01
N LEU A 240 6.06 8.72 9.67
CA LEU A 240 7.32 8.90 8.95
C LEU A 240 8.51 8.53 9.83
N LEU A 241 8.51 8.92 11.11
CA LEU A 241 9.52 8.49 12.08
C LEU A 241 9.48 6.97 12.27
N ALA A 242 8.28 6.38 12.40
CA ALA A 242 8.12 4.94 12.52
C ALA A 242 8.62 4.20 11.26
N PHE A 243 8.39 4.77 10.07
CA PHE A 243 8.90 4.23 8.82
C PHE A 243 10.43 4.17 8.80
N HIS A 244 11.12 5.24 9.17
CA HIS A 244 12.59 5.26 9.21
C HIS A 244 13.19 4.38 10.31
N ALA A 245 12.44 4.08 11.36
CA ALA A 245 12.85 3.18 12.43
C ALA A 245 12.52 1.71 12.15
N SER A 246 11.75 1.43 11.10
CA SER A 246 11.31 0.07 10.77
C SER A 246 12.42 -0.73 10.10
N PRO A 247 12.64 -1.97 10.52
CA PRO A 247 13.57 -2.88 9.84
C PRO A 247 13.03 -3.41 8.50
N PHE A 248 11.78 -3.08 8.14
CA PHE A 248 11.07 -3.63 6.96
C PHE A 248 11.04 -2.67 5.76
N THR A 249 11.85 -1.61 5.77
CA THR A 249 11.94 -0.60 4.70
C THR A 249 13.19 -0.74 3.86
#